data_f3d565a06144ef22bda3ca39db704427
#
_entry.id   f3d565a06144ef22bda3ca39db704427
#
_cell.length_a   1.000
_cell.length_b   1.000
_cell.length_c   1.000
_cell.angle_alpha   90.00
_cell.angle_beta   90.00
_cell.angle_gamma   90.00
#
_symmetry.space_group_name_H-M   'P 1'
#
loop_
_entity.id
_entity.type
_entity.pdbx_description
1 polymer ?
#
loop_
_entity_poly.entity_id
_entity_poly.type
_entity_poly.pdbx_seq_one_letter_code
_entity_poly.pdbx_strand_id
1 'polypeptide(L)'
;LYRQIGDVLSGYRQEALVEEFIEGKELTVGILENGKTQVLPILEIDFSTCKKSGEYFYSWKVKEFQGNEELGLAPVFYCPARLPDEAADKVKETALKAHRALGCWDISRVDIRLSYDNIPYVLEVNPLPGLDPKESNFPKISRVQGIEYKDLVRYIIDNAARRYGMHPYAKAEYAAHSRTGGLS
;
A
#
# COMPACT_ATOMS: atom_id res chain seq x y z
N LEU A 1 -26.89 -8.57 5.77
CA LEU A 1 -26.85 -7.16 5.33
C LEU A 1 -27.78 -6.28 6.17
N TYR A 2 -29.13 -6.44 6.08
CA TYR A 2 -30.12 -5.57 6.77
C TYR A 2 -29.92 -5.46 8.27
N ARG A 3 -29.54 -6.55 8.94
CA ARG A 3 -29.22 -6.54 10.36
C ARG A 3 -28.03 -5.63 10.68
N GLN A 4 -26.93 -5.77 9.93
CA GLN A 4 -25.72 -4.94 10.12
C GLN A 4 -26.00 -3.46 9.85
N ILE A 5 -26.81 -3.15 8.81
CA ILE A 5 -27.25 -1.77 8.57
C ILE A 5 -28.03 -1.26 9.78
N GLY A 6 -28.99 -2.04 10.31
CA GLY A 6 -29.76 -1.68 11.50
C GLY A 6 -28.88 -1.44 12.72
N ASP A 7 -27.85 -2.29 12.93
CA ASP A 7 -26.90 -2.17 14.04
C ASP A 7 -26.07 -0.86 13.92
N VAL A 8 -25.63 -0.49 12.70
CA VAL A 8 -24.92 0.78 12.46
C VAL A 8 -25.83 1.98 12.70
N LEU A 9 -27.03 1.99 12.12
CA LEU A 9 -27.97 3.09 12.25
C LEU A 9 -28.38 3.34 13.72
N SER A 10 -28.63 2.26 14.49
CA SER A 10 -29.09 2.36 15.89
C SER A 10 -27.93 2.60 16.85
N GLY A 11 -26.79 1.90 16.67
CA GLY A 11 -25.61 1.98 17.56
C GLY A 11 -24.83 3.26 17.41
N TYR A 12 -24.61 3.72 16.19
CA TYR A 12 -23.78 4.89 15.90
C TYR A 12 -24.59 6.14 15.54
N ARG A 13 -25.91 6.00 15.30
CA ARG A 13 -26.83 7.10 14.92
C ARG A 13 -26.35 7.91 13.72
N GLN A 14 -25.81 7.20 12.72
CA GLN A 14 -25.30 7.78 11.47
C GLN A 14 -25.63 6.87 10.29
N GLU A 15 -25.46 7.38 9.09
CA GLU A 15 -25.67 6.64 7.86
C GLU A 15 -24.72 5.44 7.74
N ALA A 16 -25.21 4.35 7.13
CA ALA A 16 -24.42 3.17 6.85
C ALA A 16 -23.98 3.15 5.39
N LEU A 17 -22.67 3.15 5.13
CA LEU A 17 -22.13 2.92 3.79
C LEU A 17 -22.24 1.42 3.45
N VAL A 18 -22.81 1.13 2.29
CA VAL A 18 -22.93 -0.23 1.75
C VAL A 18 -22.24 -0.27 0.39
N GLU A 19 -21.24 -1.10 0.26
CA GLU A 19 -20.45 -1.24 -0.95
C GLU A 19 -20.45 -2.70 -1.43
N GLU A 20 -20.26 -2.89 -2.74
CA GLU A 20 -20.04 -4.20 -3.32
C GLU A 20 -18.66 -4.72 -2.90
N PHE A 21 -18.62 -5.96 -2.42
CA PHE A 21 -17.34 -6.60 -2.14
C PHE A 21 -16.71 -7.11 -3.44
N ILE A 22 -15.52 -6.61 -3.76
CA ILE A 22 -14.78 -7.05 -4.95
C ILE A 22 -13.98 -8.31 -4.61
N GLU A 23 -14.38 -9.45 -5.15
CA GLU A 23 -13.62 -10.69 -5.03
C GLU A 23 -12.31 -10.62 -5.82
N GLY A 24 -11.22 -11.19 -5.27
CA GLY A 24 -9.91 -11.21 -5.91
C GLY A 24 -8.77 -10.99 -4.92
N LYS A 25 -7.70 -10.35 -5.38
CA LYS A 25 -6.49 -10.10 -4.60
C LYS A 25 -6.52 -8.75 -3.91
N GLU A 26 -5.97 -8.67 -2.70
CA GLU A 26 -5.74 -7.41 -2.01
C GLU A 26 -4.30 -6.99 -2.18
N LEU A 27 -4.11 -5.76 -2.66
CA LEU A 27 -2.84 -5.22 -3.09
C LEU A 27 -2.61 -3.85 -2.45
N THR A 28 -1.35 -3.54 -2.18
CA THR A 28 -0.92 -2.24 -1.69
C THR A 28 0.22 -1.71 -2.55
N VAL A 29 0.13 -0.46 -2.99
CA VAL A 29 1.11 0.19 -3.86
C VAL A 29 1.64 1.45 -3.19
N GLY A 30 2.95 1.52 -2.99
CA GLY A 30 3.63 2.74 -2.53
C GLY A 30 3.97 3.65 -3.71
N ILE A 31 3.84 4.96 -3.50
CA ILE A 31 4.26 5.98 -4.46
C ILE A 31 5.18 6.97 -3.76
N LEU A 32 6.29 7.30 -4.45
CA LEU A 32 7.22 8.36 -4.07
C LEU A 32 7.18 9.44 -5.14
N GLU A 33 7.10 10.71 -4.74
CA GLU A 33 7.10 11.85 -5.65
C GLU A 33 8.14 12.89 -5.26
N ASN A 34 9.08 13.16 -6.16
CA ASN A 34 10.14 14.15 -6.00
C ASN A 34 10.47 14.78 -7.35
N GLY A 35 9.53 15.53 -7.92
CA GLY A 35 9.63 16.02 -9.30
C GLY A 35 9.57 14.91 -10.36
N LYS A 36 9.90 13.68 -9.99
CA LYS A 36 9.67 12.45 -10.78
C LYS A 36 8.92 11.45 -9.91
N THR A 37 7.75 11.04 -10.36
CA THR A 37 6.95 10.06 -9.64
C THR A 37 7.51 8.65 -9.84
N GLN A 38 7.73 7.92 -8.74
CA GLN A 38 8.16 6.52 -8.73
C GLN A 38 7.08 5.67 -8.10
N VAL A 39 6.59 4.67 -8.83
CA VAL A 39 5.69 3.65 -8.30
C VAL A 39 6.55 2.50 -7.78
N LEU A 40 6.40 2.17 -6.51
CA LEU A 40 7.14 1.12 -5.83
C LEU A 40 6.59 -0.28 -6.19
N PRO A 41 7.31 -1.37 -5.86
CA PRO A 41 6.79 -2.72 -6.04
C PRO A 41 5.43 -2.91 -5.37
N ILE A 42 4.55 -3.67 -6.02
CA ILE A 42 3.24 -4.00 -5.47
C ILE A 42 3.41 -5.02 -4.35
N LEU A 43 2.74 -4.82 -3.22
CA LEU A 43 2.64 -5.79 -2.13
C LEU A 43 1.29 -6.48 -2.22
N GLU A 44 1.28 -7.81 -2.23
CA GLU A 44 0.09 -8.67 -2.17
C GLU A 44 -0.12 -9.16 -0.74
N ILE A 45 -1.36 -9.10 -0.26
CA ILE A 45 -1.78 -9.67 1.02
C ILE A 45 -2.60 -10.92 0.73
N ASP A 46 -2.06 -12.08 1.08
CA ASP A 46 -2.66 -13.39 0.83
C ASP A 46 -3.30 -13.93 2.10
N PHE A 47 -4.61 -14.10 2.09
CA PHE A 47 -5.41 -14.61 3.21
C PHE A 47 -5.61 -16.13 3.17
N SER A 48 -4.89 -16.86 2.32
CA SER A 48 -5.01 -18.34 2.23
C SER A 48 -4.73 -19.05 3.55
N THR A 49 -3.94 -18.45 4.43
CA THR A 49 -3.63 -18.92 5.79
C THR A 49 -4.68 -18.52 6.82
N CYS A 50 -5.60 -17.62 6.49
CA CYS A 50 -6.63 -17.12 7.40
C CYS A 50 -7.94 -17.96 7.38
N LYS A 51 -7.92 -19.16 6.79
CA LYS A 51 -9.11 -20.03 6.66
C LYS A 51 -9.80 -20.33 7.99
N LYS A 52 -9.04 -20.49 9.07
CA LYS A 52 -9.57 -20.80 10.41
C LYS A 52 -10.42 -19.66 10.97
N SER A 53 -10.03 -18.41 10.72
CA SER A 53 -10.77 -17.21 11.16
C SER A 53 -11.95 -16.87 10.24
N GLY A 54 -11.97 -17.40 9.01
CA GLY A 54 -12.91 -17.02 7.97
C GLY A 54 -12.63 -15.64 7.37
N GLU A 55 -11.48 -15.03 7.70
CA GLU A 55 -11.10 -13.72 7.16
C GLU A 55 -10.49 -13.90 5.76
N TYR A 56 -10.93 -13.08 4.81
CA TYR A 56 -10.51 -13.11 3.41
C TYR A 56 -10.23 -11.71 2.83
N PHE A 57 -10.13 -10.72 3.71
CA PHE A 57 -9.71 -9.35 3.43
C PHE A 57 -9.06 -8.74 4.67
N TYR A 58 -8.40 -7.59 4.53
CA TYR A 58 -7.68 -6.92 5.61
C TYR A 58 -8.65 -6.20 6.56
N SER A 59 -9.47 -6.98 7.27
CA SER A 59 -10.45 -6.50 8.24
C SER A 59 -9.76 -5.85 9.45
N TRP A 60 -10.53 -5.08 10.24
CA TRP A 60 -10.05 -4.57 11.53
C TRP A 60 -9.47 -5.69 12.41
N LYS A 61 -10.12 -6.84 12.43
CA LYS A 61 -9.68 -7.98 13.24
C LYS A 61 -8.34 -8.55 12.77
N VAL A 62 -8.11 -8.67 11.45
CA VAL A 62 -6.81 -9.06 10.89
C VAL A 62 -5.76 -8.02 11.23
N LYS A 63 -6.09 -6.73 11.13
CA LYS A 63 -5.16 -5.64 11.41
C LYS A 63 -4.73 -5.59 12.88
N GLU A 64 -5.67 -5.76 13.81
CA GLU A 64 -5.42 -5.69 15.26
C GLU A 64 -4.65 -6.91 15.77
N PHE A 65 -4.96 -8.11 15.27
CA PHE A 65 -4.39 -9.37 15.73
C PHE A 65 -3.46 -10.02 14.69
N GLN A 66 -2.88 -9.22 13.80
CA GLN A 66 -1.99 -9.70 12.75
C GLN A 66 -0.84 -10.53 13.31
N GLY A 67 -0.60 -11.70 12.70
CA GLY A 67 0.44 -12.64 13.12
C GLY A 67 -0.01 -13.64 14.19
N ASN A 68 -1.26 -13.56 14.65
CA ASN A 68 -1.79 -14.54 15.58
C ASN A 68 -2.25 -15.81 14.82
N GLU A 69 -1.37 -16.80 14.76
CA GLU A 69 -1.62 -18.09 14.09
C GLU A 69 -2.70 -18.90 14.78
N GLU A 70 -2.83 -18.82 16.11
CA GLU A 70 -3.85 -19.55 16.87
C GLU A 70 -5.26 -19.10 16.48
N LEU A 71 -5.44 -17.81 16.24
CA LEU A 71 -6.70 -17.24 15.75
C LEU A 71 -6.86 -17.38 14.24
N GLY A 72 -5.85 -17.83 13.51
CA GLY A 72 -5.83 -17.85 12.05
C GLY A 72 -5.84 -16.45 11.43
N LEU A 73 -5.14 -15.50 12.05
CA LEU A 73 -5.06 -14.09 11.63
C LEU A 73 -3.63 -13.72 11.22
N ALA A 74 -2.98 -14.61 10.48
CA ALA A 74 -1.62 -14.45 9.99
C ALA A 74 -1.58 -14.50 8.45
N PRO A 75 -2.03 -13.44 7.75
CA PRO A 75 -1.92 -13.37 6.29
C PRO A 75 -0.46 -13.37 5.84
N VAL A 76 -0.21 -13.87 4.64
CA VAL A 76 1.13 -13.88 4.04
C VAL A 76 1.28 -12.68 3.11
N PHE A 77 2.45 -12.05 3.17
CA PHE A 77 2.77 -10.87 2.35
C PHE A 77 3.80 -11.23 1.28
N TYR A 78 3.51 -10.91 0.02
CA TYR A 78 4.41 -11.10 -1.11
C TYR A 78 4.75 -9.74 -1.73
N CYS A 79 6.03 -9.41 -1.79
CA CYS A 79 6.51 -8.20 -2.44
C CYS A 79 7.81 -8.51 -3.20
N PRO A 80 7.82 -8.44 -4.54
CA PRO A 80 6.71 -8.08 -5.42
C PRO A 80 5.53 -9.06 -5.40
N ALA A 81 4.34 -8.54 -5.70
CA ALA A 81 3.11 -9.34 -5.82
C ALA A 81 3.21 -10.39 -6.92
N ARG A 82 2.54 -11.52 -6.74
CA ARG A 82 2.48 -12.63 -7.71
C ARG A 82 1.40 -12.34 -8.76
N LEU A 83 1.69 -11.44 -9.68
CA LEU A 83 0.81 -10.99 -10.76
C LEU A 83 1.45 -11.18 -12.12
N PRO A 84 0.66 -11.45 -13.17
CA PRO A 84 1.13 -11.27 -14.54
C PRO A 84 1.50 -9.80 -14.80
N ASP A 85 2.49 -9.56 -15.67
CA ASP A 85 3.01 -8.22 -15.97
C ASP A 85 1.90 -7.22 -16.37
N GLU A 86 0.99 -7.65 -17.25
CA GLU A 86 -0.13 -6.82 -17.69
C GLU A 86 -1.04 -6.38 -16.53
N ALA A 87 -1.33 -7.28 -15.58
CA ALA A 87 -2.14 -6.97 -14.41
C ALA A 87 -1.37 -6.04 -13.45
N ALA A 88 -0.07 -6.29 -13.27
CA ALA A 88 0.78 -5.44 -12.45
C ALA A 88 0.86 -4.01 -12.99
N ASP A 89 0.97 -3.85 -14.31
CA ASP A 89 1.02 -2.53 -14.96
C ASP A 89 -0.31 -1.78 -14.80
N LYS A 90 -1.46 -2.45 -14.98
CA LYS A 90 -2.78 -1.85 -14.73
C LYS A 90 -2.93 -1.38 -13.28
N VAL A 91 -2.47 -2.18 -12.31
CA VAL A 91 -2.50 -1.82 -10.89
C VAL A 91 -1.64 -0.60 -10.60
N LYS A 92 -0.39 -0.57 -11.11
CA LYS A 92 0.51 0.59 -10.94
C LYS A 92 -0.05 1.86 -11.58
N GLU A 93 -0.59 1.75 -12.79
CA GLU A 93 -1.22 2.88 -13.48
C GLU A 93 -2.42 3.42 -12.69
N THR A 94 -3.26 2.54 -12.17
CA THR A 94 -4.43 2.90 -11.37
C THR A 94 -4.01 3.58 -10.06
N ALA A 95 -3.02 3.04 -9.37
CA ALA A 95 -2.46 3.66 -8.16
C ALA A 95 -1.92 5.07 -8.44
N LEU A 96 -1.17 5.23 -9.53
CA LEU A 96 -0.62 6.52 -9.94
C LEU A 96 -1.71 7.54 -10.29
N LYS A 97 -2.76 7.11 -10.98
CA LYS A 97 -3.93 7.96 -11.29
C LYS A 97 -4.63 8.42 -10.01
N ALA A 98 -4.84 7.51 -9.06
CA ALA A 98 -5.47 7.84 -7.77
C ALA A 98 -4.63 8.85 -6.95
N HIS A 99 -3.31 8.62 -6.84
CA HIS A 99 -2.37 9.54 -6.20
C HIS A 99 -2.47 10.96 -6.76
N ARG A 100 -2.44 11.08 -8.09
CA ARG A 100 -2.52 12.37 -8.79
C ARG A 100 -3.88 13.04 -8.68
N ALA A 101 -4.95 12.27 -8.80
CA ALA A 101 -6.32 12.79 -8.73
C ALA A 101 -6.63 13.42 -7.37
N LEU A 102 -6.03 12.88 -6.30
CA LEU A 102 -6.17 13.42 -4.94
C LEU A 102 -5.12 14.48 -4.57
N GLY A 103 -4.22 14.83 -5.50
CA GLY A 103 -3.18 15.81 -5.25
C GLY A 103 -2.23 15.44 -4.12
N CYS A 104 -1.92 14.15 -3.97
CA CYS A 104 -0.98 13.70 -2.95
C CYS A 104 0.43 14.24 -3.21
N TRP A 105 1.18 14.50 -2.15
CA TRP A 105 2.54 15.01 -2.17
C TRP A 105 3.51 14.03 -1.54
N ASP A 106 4.76 14.04 -2.02
CA ASP A 106 5.90 13.32 -1.47
C ASP A 106 5.73 11.80 -1.45
N ILE A 107 4.74 11.29 -0.73
CA ILE A 107 4.45 9.85 -0.62
C ILE A 107 2.95 9.60 -0.56
N SER A 108 2.54 8.43 -1.03
CA SER A 108 1.23 7.85 -0.70
C SER A 108 1.26 6.32 -0.76
N ARG A 109 0.30 5.70 -0.10
CA ARG A 109 0.00 4.28 -0.22
C ARG A 109 -1.42 4.14 -0.75
N VAL A 110 -1.56 3.40 -1.84
CA VAL A 110 -2.84 3.12 -2.47
C VAL A 110 -3.19 1.67 -2.24
N ASP A 111 -4.32 1.42 -1.59
CA ASP A 111 -4.82 0.07 -1.32
C ASP A 111 -5.86 -0.28 -2.38
N ILE A 112 -5.72 -1.45 -3.00
CA ILE A 112 -6.43 -1.86 -4.22
C ILE A 112 -6.94 -3.29 -4.09
N ARG A 113 -8.18 -3.53 -4.54
CA ARG A 113 -8.66 -4.87 -4.85
C ARG A 113 -8.54 -5.11 -6.34
N LEU A 114 -7.85 -6.19 -6.71
CA LEU A 114 -7.77 -6.65 -8.10
C LEU A 114 -8.76 -7.80 -8.30
N SER A 115 -9.80 -7.58 -9.10
CA SER A 115 -10.79 -8.63 -9.39
C SER A 115 -10.18 -9.81 -10.14
N TYR A 116 -10.89 -10.93 -10.21
CA TYR A 116 -10.47 -12.09 -10.99
C TYR A 116 -10.36 -11.79 -12.51
N ASP A 117 -11.07 -10.77 -12.98
CA ASP A 117 -10.98 -10.27 -14.36
C ASP A 117 -9.83 -9.26 -14.57
N ASN A 118 -8.93 -9.14 -13.59
CA ASN A 118 -7.79 -8.21 -13.60
C ASN A 118 -8.21 -6.73 -13.74
N ILE A 119 -9.35 -6.35 -13.12
CA ILE A 119 -9.78 -4.96 -13.01
C ILE A 119 -9.38 -4.45 -11.61
N PRO A 120 -8.53 -3.40 -11.52
CA PRO A 120 -8.13 -2.82 -10.24
C PRO A 120 -9.19 -1.82 -9.74
N TYR A 121 -9.61 -2.00 -8.49
CA TYR A 121 -10.51 -1.11 -7.76
C TYR A 121 -9.76 -0.47 -6.59
N VAL A 122 -9.68 0.86 -6.58
CA VAL A 122 -9.07 1.60 -5.48
C VAL A 122 -10.00 1.57 -4.28
N LEU A 123 -9.49 1.10 -3.14
CA LEU A 123 -10.21 1.11 -1.87
C LEU A 123 -9.99 2.42 -1.13
N GLU A 124 -8.71 2.78 -0.97
CA GLU A 124 -8.32 4.02 -0.30
C GLU A 124 -6.95 4.51 -0.78
N VAL A 125 -6.70 5.80 -0.56
CA VAL A 125 -5.39 6.41 -0.71
C VAL A 125 -4.97 7.01 0.63
N ASN A 126 -3.83 6.58 1.13
CA ASN A 126 -3.26 7.06 2.38
C ASN A 126 -2.13 8.06 2.07
N PRO A 127 -2.35 9.39 2.13
CA PRO A 127 -1.31 10.39 1.86
C PRO A 127 -0.27 10.49 2.99
N LEU A 128 -0.59 9.95 4.17
CA LEU A 128 0.32 9.80 5.31
C LEU A 128 0.35 8.33 5.74
N PRO A 129 0.96 7.43 4.94
CA PRO A 129 1.01 6.02 5.29
C PRO A 129 1.82 5.80 6.56
N GLY A 130 1.52 4.72 7.28
CA GLY A 130 2.32 4.32 8.44
C GLY A 130 3.79 4.12 8.06
N LEU A 131 4.68 4.63 8.92
CA LEU A 131 6.13 4.60 8.72
C LEU A 131 6.88 3.78 9.78
N ASP A 132 6.18 2.93 10.55
CA ASP A 132 6.89 2.02 11.44
C ASP A 132 7.80 1.08 10.61
N PRO A 133 9.12 0.99 10.94
CA PRO A 133 10.07 0.26 10.11
C PRO A 133 9.87 -1.26 10.08
N LYS A 134 9.13 -1.81 11.06
CA LYS A 134 8.89 -3.25 11.18
C LYS A 134 7.48 -3.63 10.75
N GLU A 135 6.48 -2.86 11.19
CA GLU A 135 5.08 -3.23 11.05
C GLU A 135 4.43 -2.63 9.78
N SER A 136 4.81 -1.42 9.39
CA SER A 136 4.15 -0.73 8.28
C SER A 136 4.54 -1.26 6.90
N ASN A 137 3.55 -1.37 6.02
CA ASN A 137 3.75 -1.88 4.65
C ASN A 137 4.59 -0.94 3.79
N PHE A 138 4.48 0.38 3.96
CA PHE A 138 5.20 1.33 3.13
C PHE A 138 6.74 1.19 3.25
N PRO A 139 7.36 1.15 4.45
CA PRO A 139 8.78 0.85 4.60
C PRO A 139 9.17 -0.55 4.10
N LYS A 140 8.29 -1.56 4.24
CA LYS A 140 8.55 -2.91 3.71
C LYS A 140 8.68 -2.88 2.18
N ILE A 141 7.75 -2.22 1.49
CA ILE A 141 7.76 -2.03 0.03
C ILE A 141 9.00 -1.24 -0.41
N SER A 142 9.32 -0.16 0.30
CA SER A 142 10.50 0.68 0.00
C SER A 142 11.80 -0.11 0.08
N ARG A 143 11.93 -0.98 1.08
CA ARG A 143 13.11 -1.85 1.24
C ARG A 143 13.25 -2.84 0.08
N VAL A 144 12.17 -3.41 -0.43
CA VAL A 144 12.20 -4.27 -1.61
C VAL A 144 12.68 -3.50 -2.84
N GLN A 145 12.39 -2.20 -2.95
CA GLN A 145 12.93 -1.31 -3.98
C GLN A 145 14.42 -0.96 -3.77
N GLY A 146 15.03 -1.37 -2.65
CA GLY A 146 16.39 -1.01 -2.29
C GLY A 146 16.53 0.34 -1.57
N ILE A 147 15.42 0.90 -1.09
CA ILE A 147 15.40 2.15 -0.31
C ILE A 147 15.36 1.78 1.18
N GLU A 148 16.48 2.01 1.86
CA GLU A 148 16.56 1.77 3.30
C GLU A 148 15.70 2.76 4.09
N TYR A 149 15.27 2.37 5.29
CA TYR A 149 14.36 3.17 6.11
C TYR A 149 14.86 4.59 6.37
N LYS A 150 16.14 4.75 6.70
CA LYS A 150 16.75 6.07 6.91
C LYS A 150 16.69 6.95 5.66
N ASP A 151 16.85 6.34 4.48
CA ASP A 151 16.84 7.05 3.21
C ASP A 151 15.41 7.41 2.79
N LEU A 152 14.44 6.57 3.12
CA LEU A 152 13.02 6.87 2.97
C LEU A 152 12.61 8.09 3.83
N VAL A 153 12.96 8.10 5.11
CA VAL A 153 12.65 9.23 6.01
C VAL A 153 13.33 10.50 5.52
N ARG A 154 14.61 10.41 5.15
CA ARG A 154 15.35 11.53 4.57
C ARG A 154 14.71 12.05 3.29
N TYR A 155 14.27 11.15 2.41
CA TYR A 155 13.56 11.52 1.17
C TYR A 155 12.34 12.39 1.47
N ILE A 156 11.51 12.01 2.44
CA ILE A 156 10.30 12.76 2.83
C ILE A 156 10.69 14.15 3.35
N ILE A 157 11.69 14.21 4.24
CA ILE A 157 12.15 15.47 4.84
C ILE A 157 12.74 16.40 3.77
N ASP A 158 13.60 15.88 2.88
CA ASP A 158 14.25 16.65 1.83
C ASP A 158 13.21 17.22 0.84
N ASN A 159 12.16 16.47 0.51
CA ASN A 159 11.07 16.93 -0.35
C ASN A 159 10.29 18.07 0.30
N ALA A 160 9.91 17.89 1.56
CA ALA A 160 9.23 18.94 2.31
C ALA A 160 10.11 20.20 2.41
N ALA A 161 11.40 20.07 2.74
CA ALA A 161 12.33 21.18 2.84
C ALA A 161 12.42 21.98 1.53
N ARG A 162 12.55 21.30 0.38
CA ARG A 162 12.56 21.96 -0.94
C ARG A 162 11.26 22.71 -1.21
N ARG A 163 10.11 22.12 -0.91
CA ARG A 163 8.79 22.74 -1.12
C ARG A 163 8.62 24.03 -0.32
N TYR A 164 9.20 24.09 0.88
CA TYR A 164 9.17 25.27 1.74
C TYR A 164 10.36 26.20 1.55
N GLY A 165 11.18 26.03 0.51
CA GLY A 165 12.34 26.87 0.22
C GLY A 165 13.49 26.73 1.23
N MET A 166 13.45 25.69 2.07
CA MET A 166 14.54 25.35 2.98
C MET A 166 15.63 24.57 2.24
N HIS A 167 16.91 24.85 2.53
CA HIS A 167 17.99 24.06 1.96
C HIS A 167 18.02 22.67 2.63
N PRO A 168 17.83 21.59 1.86
CA PRO A 168 18.01 20.25 2.41
C PRO A 168 19.46 20.09 2.89
N TYR A 169 19.64 19.39 3.98
CA TYR A 169 20.95 19.06 4.53
C TYR A 169 21.85 18.48 3.43
N ALA A 170 23.04 19.07 3.27
CA ALA A 170 24.00 18.88 2.18
C ALA A 170 23.97 17.48 1.52
N LYS A 171 23.87 17.52 0.19
CA LYS A 171 24.25 16.48 -0.79
C LYS A 171 24.65 15.12 -0.22
N ALA A 172 23.70 14.19 -0.12
CA ALA A 172 23.99 12.81 -0.33
C ALA A 172 23.36 12.45 -1.69
N GLU A 173 24.20 12.10 -2.63
CA GLU A 173 23.80 11.59 -3.93
C GLU A 173 22.97 10.32 -3.69
N TYR A 174 21.69 10.35 -4.07
CA TYR A 174 20.90 9.15 -4.25
C TYR A 174 21.50 8.43 -5.45
N ALA A 175 22.51 7.60 -5.22
CA ALA A 175 23.01 6.68 -6.20
C ALA A 175 21.88 5.70 -6.52
N ALA A 176 21.21 5.93 -7.64
CA ALA A 176 20.36 4.93 -8.26
C ALA A 176 21.26 3.74 -8.59
N HIS A 177 21.30 2.74 -7.72
CA HIS A 177 21.95 1.48 -8.02
C HIS A 177 21.10 0.72 -9.03
N SER A 178 21.15 1.19 -10.29
CA SER A 178 20.83 0.35 -11.43
C SER A 178 21.97 -0.66 -11.56
N ARG A 179 21.86 -1.78 -10.88
CA ARG A 179 22.68 -2.96 -11.21
C ARG A 179 22.14 -3.53 -12.52
N THR A 180 22.64 -2.99 -13.63
CA THR A 180 22.70 -3.74 -14.86
C THR A 180 23.75 -4.82 -14.67
N GLY A 181 23.32 -6.01 -14.27
CA GLY A 181 24.14 -7.21 -14.32
C GLY A 181 24.32 -7.61 -15.79
N GLY A 182 25.41 -7.16 -16.40
CA GLY A 182 25.91 -7.77 -17.61
C GLY A 182 26.46 -9.14 -17.27
N LEU A 183 25.84 -10.17 -17.81
CA LEU A 183 26.42 -11.49 -17.94
C LEU A 183 27.36 -11.43 -19.15
N SER A 184 28.63 -11.62 -18.89
CA SER A 184 29.62 -12.12 -19.85
C SER A 184 30.05 -13.52 -19.44
#